data_d0171b10db46bdff1f4cbbe40d09ff60
#
_entry.id   d0171b10db46bdff1f4cbbe40d09ff60
#
_cell.length_a   1.000
_cell.length_b   1.000
_cell.length_c   1.000
_cell.angle_alpha   90.00
_cell.angle_beta   90.00
_cell.angle_gamma   90.00
#
_symmetry.space_group_name_H-M   'P 1'
#
loop_
_entity.id
_entity.type
_entity.pdbx_description
1 polymer ?
#
loop_
_entity_poly.entity_id
_entity_poly.type
_entity_poly.pdbx_seq_one_letter_code
_entity_poly.pdbx_strand_id
1 'polypeptide(L)'
;RLSELDSIIGITRGNLQSLRTQQANLQSQAANHERAGRKVPEQLLVQIDNLAKEQASLKRDVERYRQTRKQAEVSYGRERERVAELLGQSE
;
A
#
# COMPACT_ATOMS: atom_id res chain seq x y z
N ARG A 1 -10.88 -13.26 7.96
CA ARG A 1 -9.54 -12.82 8.36
C ARG A 1 -8.64 -12.54 7.18
N LEU A 2 -8.32 -13.56 6.35
CA LEU A 2 -7.55 -13.32 5.12
C LEU A 2 -8.31 -12.44 4.15
N SER A 3 -9.62 -12.62 4.04
CA SER A 3 -10.46 -11.77 3.17
C SER A 3 -10.52 -10.33 3.67
N GLU A 4 -10.51 -10.10 4.98
CA GLU A 4 -10.45 -8.78 5.57
C GLU A 4 -9.12 -8.10 5.26
N LEU A 5 -8.00 -8.84 5.39
CA LEU A 5 -6.67 -8.33 5.02
C LEU A 5 -6.57 -8.02 3.54
N ASP A 6 -7.12 -8.88 2.68
CA ASP A 6 -7.15 -8.65 1.23
C ASP A 6 -7.94 -7.39 0.89
N SER A 7 -9.07 -7.16 1.57
CA SER A 7 -9.87 -5.94 1.40
C SER A 7 -9.10 -4.69 1.82
N ILE A 8 -8.42 -4.72 2.97
CA ILE A 8 -7.61 -3.62 3.47
C ILE A 8 -6.46 -3.31 2.49
N ILE A 9 -5.77 -4.34 2.01
CA ILE A 9 -4.69 -4.18 1.02
C ILE A 9 -5.24 -3.55 -0.27
N GLY A 10 -6.38 -4.01 -0.75
CA GLY A 10 -7.02 -3.46 -1.96
C GLY A 10 -7.38 -2.00 -1.80
N ILE A 11 -8.00 -1.62 -0.68
CA ILE A 11 -8.36 -0.23 -0.37
C ILE A 11 -7.10 0.63 -0.29
N THR A 12 -6.07 0.17 0.42
CA THR A 12 -4.83 0.92 0.59
C THR A 12 -4.11 1.12 -0.75
N ARG A 13 -4.11 0.11 -1.62
CA ARG A 13 -3.55 0.23 -2.98
C ARG A 13 -4.34 1.23 -3.82
N GLY A 14 -5.66 1.25 -3.70
CA GLY A 14 -6.52 2.23 -4.38
C GLY A 14 -6.20 3.65 -3.93
N ASN A 15 -6.03 3.85 -2.62
CA ASN A 15 -5.63 5.13 -2.05
C ASN A 15 -4.25 5.55 -2.55
N LEU A 16 -3.30 4.61 -2.61
CA LEU A 16 -1.96 4.86 -3.13
C LEU A 16 -2.00 5.31 -4.60
N GLN A 17 -2.81 4.66 -5.41
CA GLN A 17 -2.98 5.04 -6.82
C GLN A 17 -3.58 6.44 -6.95
N SER A 18 -4.57 6.78 -6.13
CA SER A 18 -5.16 8.11 -6.08
C SER A 18 -4.11 9.18 -5.75
N LEU A 19 -3.26 8.93 -4.76
CA LEU A 19 -2.18 9.86 -4.39
C LEU A 19 -1.16 10.02 -5.51
N ARG A 20 -0.83 8.95 -6.21
CA ARG A 20 0.07 9.01 -7.39
C ARG A 20 -0.51 9.88 -8.49
N THR A 21 -1.80 9.75 -8.76
CA THR A 21 -2.50 10.56 -9.76
C THR A 21 -2.49 12.04 -9.36
N GLN A 22 -2.78 12.34 -8.10
CA GLN A 22 -2.73 13.71 -7.57
C GLN A 22 -1.33 14.30 -7.69
N GLN A 23 -0.30 13.53 -7.32
CA GLN A 23 1.08 13.97 -7.43
C GLN A 23 1.49 14.23 -8.88
N ALA A 24 1.10 13.37 -9.82
CA ALA A 24 1.38 13.55 -11.23
C ALA A 24 0.75 14.84 -11.78
N ASN A 25 -0.48 15.14 -11.35
CA ASN A 25 -1.16 16.38 -11.74
C ASN A 25 -0.42 17.62 -11.21
N LEU A 26 0.01 17.59 -9.96
CA LEU A 26 0.77 18.69 -9.37
C LEU A 26 2.15 18.85 -10.01
N GLN A 27 2.83 17.75 -10.32
CA GLN A 27 4.11 17.78 -11.03
C GLN A 27 3.95 18.34 -12.44
N SER A 28 2.85 18.05 -13.11
CA SER A 28 2.52 18.62 -14.41
C SER A 28 2.33 20.13 -14.33
N GLN A 29 1.66 20.63 -13.29
CA GLN A 29 1.53 22.06 -13.04
C GLN A 29 2.88 22.72 -12.79
N ALA A 30 3.73 22.10 -11.98
CA ALA A 30 5.09 22.59 -11.74
C ALA A 30 5.90 22.70 -13.04
N ALA A 31 5.82 21.66 -13.88
CA ALA A 31 6.49 21.65 -15.18
C ALA A 31 5.99 22.76 -16.10
N ASN A 32 4.69 23.07 -16.06
CA ASN A 32 4.10 24.17 -16.84
C ASN A 32 4.66 25.53 -16.41
N HIS A 33 4.83 25.74 -15.10
CA HIS A 33 5.48 26.98 -14.59
C HIS A 33 6.92 27.09 -15.10
N GLU A 34 7.68 26.02 -15.05
CA GLU A 34 9.07 25.98 -15.52
C GLU A 34 9.17 26.28 -17.01
N ARG A 35 8.32 25.67 -17.84
CA ARG A 35 8.29 25.89 -19.29
C ARG A 35 7.96 27.34 -19.62
N ALA A 36 7.11 27.98 -18.83
CA ALA A 36 6.74 29.39 -19.01
C ALA A 36 7.81 30.35 -18.46
N GLY A 37 8.92 29.85 -17.92
CA GLY A 37 9.96 30.68 -17.32
C GLY A 37 9.54 31.30 -16.00
N ARG A 38 8.52 30.75 -15.34
CA ARG A 38 8.01 31.25 -14.06
C ARG A 38 8.56 30.40 -12.92
N LYS A 39 8.68 31.03 -11.76
CA LYS A 39 9.04 30.33 -10.55
C LYS A 39 7.86 29.41 -10.13
N VAL A 40 8.18 28.16 -9.77
CA VAL A 40 7.20 27.23 -9.22
C VAL A 40 6.78 27.73 -7.83
N PRO A 41 5.45 27.88 -7.55
CA PRO A 41 5.01 28.29 -6.23
C PRO A 41 5.48 27.33 -5.14
N GLU A 42 5.95 27.86 -4.04
CA GLU A 42 6.45 27.03 -2.92
C GLU A 42 5.35 26.11 -2.38
N GLN A 43 4.12 26.58 -2.31
CA GLN A 43 2.98 25.79 -1.86
C GLN A 43 2.80 24.53 -2.72
N LEU A 44 3.01 24.66 -4.03
CA LEU A 44 2.92 23.52 -4.96
C LEU A 44 4.00 22.48 -4.67
N LEU A 45 5.23 22.94 -4.41
CA LEU A 45 6.34 22.06 -4.05
C LEU A 45 6.08 21.34 -2.72
N VAL A 46 5.52 22.03 -1.74
CA VAL A 46 5.15 21.46 -0.44
C VAL A 46 4.07 20.39 -0.62
N GLN A 47 3.06 20.65 -1.43
CA GLN A 47 1.99 19.68 -1.71
C GLN A 47 2.54 18.42 -2.38
N ILE A 48 3.44 18.57 -3.35
CA ILE A 48 4.08 17.43 -4.02
C ILE A 48 4.88 16.59 -3.00
N ASP A 49 5.65 17.23 -2.14
CA ASP A 49 6.43 16.56 -1.09
C ASP A 49 5.53 15.82 -0.09
N ASN A 50 4.44 16.46 0.33
CA ASN A 50 3.48 15.83 1.24
C ASN A 50 2.84 14.59 0.63
N LEU A 51 2.48 14.64 -0.66
CA LEU A 51 1.94 13.47 -1.37
C LEU A 51 2.97 12.34 -1.48
N ALA A 52 4.25 12.68 -1.68
CA ALA A 52 5.31 11.69 -1.70
C ALA A 52 5.45 10.99 -0.34
N LYS A 53 5.37 11.75 0.75
CA LYS A 53 5.43 11.22 2.13
C LYS A 53 4.23 10.31 2.44
N GLU A 54 3.04 10.71 2.04
CA GLU A 54 1.83 9.90 2.21
C GLU A 54 1.92 8.59 1.43
N GLN A 55 2.42 8.63 0.19
CA GLN A 55 2.64 7.43 -0.61
C GLN A 55 3.63 6.48 0.06
N ALA A 56 4.73 7.01 0.59
CA ALA A 56 5.72 6.20 1.31
C ALA A 56 5.10 5.52 2.53
N SER A 57 4.26 6.23 3.27
CA SER A 57 3.55 5.70 4.43
C SER A 57 2.60 4.57 4.04
N LEU A 58 1.81 4.76 2.99
CA LEU A 58 0.87 3.73 2.51
C LEU A 58 1.59 2.50 1.94
N LYS A 59 2.74 2.69 1.30
CA LYS A 59 3.56 1.56 0.83
C LYS A 59 4.05 0.71 1.99
N ARG A 60 4.47 1.34 3.09
CA ARG A 60 4.86 0.63 4.31
C ARG A 60 3.68 -0.13 4.91
N ASP A 61 2.49 0.48 4.90
CA ASP A 61 1.28 -0.15 5.41
C ASP A 61 0.92 -1.40 4.59
N VAL A 62 0.97 -1.31 3.26
CA VAL A 62 0.71 -2.46 2.37
C VAL A 62 1.68 -3.59 2.68
N GLU A 63 2.97 -3.28 2.84
CA GLU A 63 3.98 -4.28 3.13
C GLU A 63 3.71 -4.95 4.49
N ARG A 64 3.35 -4.18 5.50
CA ARG A 64 2.99 -4.70 6.82
C ARG A 64 1.78 -5.62 6.75
N TYR A 65 0.73 -5.25 6.01
CA TYR A 65 -0.46 -6.09 5.83
C TYR A 65 -0.14 -7.38 5.08
N ARG A 66 0.74 -7.31 4.07
CA ARG A 66 1.19 -8.50 3.34
C ARG A 66 1.95 -9.46 4.25
N GLN A 67 2.81 -8.95 5.14
CA GLN A 67 3.53 -9.77 6.10
C GLN A 67 2.57 -10.43 7.08
N THR A 68 1.58 -9.70 7.57
CA THR A 68 0.54 -10.23 8.44
C THR A 68 -0.25 -11.34 7.73
N ARG A 69 -0.61 -11.12 6.47
CA ARG A 69 -1.32 -12.12 5.66
C ARG A 69 -0.50 -13.38 5.47
N LYS A 70 0.78 -13.23 5.18
CA LYS A 70 1.71 -14.35 5.00
C LYS A 70 1.85 -15.17 6.28
N GLN A 71 1.97 -14.50 7.43
CA GLN A 71 2.02 -15.16 8.73
C GLN A 71 0.74 -15.94 9.02
N ALA A 72 -0.41 -15.36 8.69
CA ALA A 72 -1.71 -16.03 8.87
C ALA A 72 -1.82 -17.27 7.98
N GLU A 73 -1.38 -17.20 6.73
CA GLU A 73 -1.36 -18.36 5.82
C GLU A 73 -0.49 -19.49 6.37
N VAL A 74 0.69 -19.17 6.87
CA VAL A 74 1.60 -20.16 7.47
C VAL A 74 0.95 -20.80 8.69
N SER A 75 0.34 -20.01 9.56
CA SER A 75 -0.36 -20.49 10.76
C SER A 75 -1.49 -21.44 10.40
N TYR A 76 -2.33 -21.07 9.45
CA TYR A 76 -3.43 -21.95 8.99
C TYR A 76 -2.92 -23.23 8.33
N GLY A 77 -1.83 -23.16 7.60
CA GLY A 77 -1.18 -24.33 7.02
C GLY A 77 -0.71 -25.32 8.08
N ARG A 78 -0.09 -24.82 9.14
CA ARG A 78 0.36 -25.63 10.29
C ARG A 78 -0.81 -26.27 11.01
N GLU A 79 -1.90 -25.53 11.22
CA GLU A 79 -3.12 -26.07 11.84
C GLU A 79 -3.71 -27.21 11.02
N ARG A 80 -3.76 -27.08 9.71
CA ARG A 80 -4.26 -28.11 8.80
C ARG A 80 -3.39 -29.37 8.84
N GLU A 81 -2.09 -29.23 8.84
CA GLU A 81 -1.13 -30.34 8.97
C GLU A 81 -1.30 -31.07 10.28
N ARG A 82 -1.45 -30.31 11.37
CA ARG A 82 -1.65 -30.87 12.71
C ARG A 82 -2.93 -31.68 12.80
N VAL A 83 -4.01 -31.18 12.24
CA VAL A 83 -5.30 -31.90 12.20
C VAL A 83 -5.16 -33.18 11.37
N ALA A 84 -4.51 -33.12 10.23
CA ALA A 84 -4.28 -34.27 9.38
C ALA A 84 -3.49 -35.35 10.11
N GLU A 85 -2.45 -34.98 10.85
CA GLU A 85 -1.64 -35.90 11.68
C GLU A 85 -2.49 -36.56 12.76
N LEU A 86 -3.30 -35.77 13.46
CA LEU A 86 -4.18 -36.29 14.50
C LEU A 86 -5.21 -37.27 13.96
N LEU A 87 -5.78 -36.97 12.79
CA LEU A 87 -6.72 -37.88 12.12
C LEU A 87 -6.01 -39.16 11.66
N GLY A 88 -4.80 -39.08 11.17
CA GLY A 88 -4.01 -40.25 10.81
C GLY A 88 -3.69 -41.14 12.01
N GLN A 89 -3.41 -40.54 13.17
CA GLN A 89 -3.11 -41.28 14.40
C GLN A 89 -4.32 -41.98 15.01
N SER A 90 -5.52 -41.48 14.73
CA SER A 90 -6.75 -42.07 15.28
C SER A 90 -7.20 -43.32 14.56
N GLU A 91 -6.60 -43.65 13.44
CA GLU A 91 -6.83 -44.92 12.72
C GLU A 91 -5.93 -46.03 13.29
#